data_43c7dfbd8c5df67eb80192516ee57cef
#
_entry.id   43c7dfbd8c5df67eb80192516ee57cef
#
_cell.length_a   1.000
_cell.length_b   1.000
_cell.length_c   1.000
_cell.angle_alpha   90.00
_cell.angle_beta   90.00
_cell.angle_gamma   90.00
#
_symmetry.space_group_name_H-M   'P 1'
#
loop_
_entity.id
_entity.type
_entity.pdbx_description
1 polymer ?
#
loop_
_entity_poly.entity_id
_entity_poly.type
_entity_poly.pdbx_seq_one_letter_code
_entity_poly.pdbx_strand_id
1 'polypeptide(L)' 'MAKFWANRIKQGKATIDDVPERWREEVLALIG' A
#
# COMPACT_ATOMS: atom_id res chain seq x y z
N MET A 1 -0.21 -8.11 4.14
CA MET A 1 -0.05 -8.41 2.73
C MET A 1 0.14 -7.16 1.95
N ALA A 2 1.39 -6.79 1.84
CA ALA A 2 1.74 -5.51 1.23
C ALA A 2 1.38 -5.46 -0.25
N LYS A 3 1.48 -6.59 -0.93
CA LYS A 3 1.19 -6.64 -2.36
C LYS A 3 -0.24 -6.25 -2.67
N PHE A 4 -1.16 -6.73 -1.84
CA PHE A 4 -2.57 -6.40 -1.99
C PHE A 4 -2.79 -4.89 -1.92
N TRP A 5 -2.19 -4.27 -0.91
CA TRP A 5 -2.32 -2.84 -0.72
C TRP A 5 -1.66 -2.05 -1.84
N ALA A 6 -0.49 -2.51 -2.30
CA ALA A 6 0.20 -1.84 -3.38
C ALA A 6 -0.67 -1.81 -4.64
N ASN A 7 -1.32 -2.92 -4.95
CA ASN A 7 -2.21 -2.98 -6.10
C ASN A 7 -3.37 -2.00 -5.97
N ARG A 8 -3.98 -1.95 -4.80
CA ARG A 8 -5.13 -1.07 -4.61
C ARG A 8 -4.73 0.40 -4.73
N ILE A 9 -3.56 0.74 -4.22
CA ILE A 9 -3.09 2.11 -4.32
C ILE A 9 -2.80 2.48 -5.77
N LYS A 10 -2.19 1.57 -6.52
CA LYS A 10 -1.91 1.81 -7.93
C LYS A 10 -3.19 2.02 -8.73
N GLN A 11 -4.25 1.34 -8.36
CA GLN A 11 -5.53 1.47 -9.04
C GLN A 11 -6.33 2.68 -8.57
N GLY A 12 -5.83 3.39 -7.58
CA GLY A 12 -6.52 4.55 -7.04
C GLY A 12 -7.69 4.21 -6.15
N LYS A 13 -7.76 2.96 -5.66
CA LYS A 13 -8.86 2.51 -4.82
C LYS A 13 -8.55 2.63 -3.33
N ALA A 14 -7.32 2.93 -2.98
CA ALA A 14 -6.90 3.12 -1.60
C ALA A 14 -5.74 4.07 -1.55
N THR A 15 -5.47 4.61 -0.37
CA THR A 15 -4.32 5.49 -0.17
C THR A 15 -3.41 4.86 0.86
N ILE A 16 -2.20 5.41 0.96
CA ILE A 16 -1.23 4.90 1.93
C ILE A 16 -1.76 5.06 3.36
N ASP A 17 -2.61 6.04 3.59
CA ASP A 17 -3.21 6.24 4.90
C ASP A 17 -4.17 5.13 5.30
N ASP A 18 -4.73 4.44 4.31
CA ASP A 18 -5.60 3.30 4.57
C ASP A 18 -4.83 2.06 4.99
N VAL A 19 -3.53 2.02 4.69
CA VAL A 19 -2.69 0.87 5.01
C VAL A 19 -2.33 0.87 6.48
N PRO A 20 -2.47 -0.27 7.18
CA PRO A 20 -2.03 -0.34 8.57
C PRO A 20 -0.56 0.05 8.68
N GLU A 21 -0.23 0.71 9.77
CA GLU A 21 1.11 1.25 9.95
C GLU A 21 2.19 0.20 9.76
N ARG A 22 1.94 -1.01 10.24
CA ARG A 22 2.93 -2.08 10.15
C ARG A 22 3.28 -2.46 8.72
N TRP A 23 2.37 -2.21 7.78
CA TRP A 23 2.55 -2.59 6.39
C TRP A 23 2.97 -1.42 5.51
N ARG A 24 2.90 -0.22 6.05
CA ARG A 24 3.08 0.99 5.27
C ARG A 24 4.44 1.07 4.59
N GLU A 25 5.50 0.73 5.32
CA GLU A 25 6.84 0.77 4.75
C GLU A 25 7.00 -0.24 3.62
N GLU A 26 6.46 -1.44 3.82
CA GLU A 26 6.53 -2.46 2.79
C GLU A 26 5.78 -2.04 1.53
N VAL A 27 4.62 -1.47 1.72
CA VAL A 27 3.82 -1.00 0.59
C VAL A 27 4.54 0.10 -0.16
N LEU A 28 5.13 1.03 0.56
CA LEU A 28 5.89 2.11 -0.07
C LEU A 28 7.06 1.58 -0.88
N ALA A 29 7.72 0.54 -0.38
CA ALA A 29 8.82 -0.08 -1.11
C ALA A 29 8.34 -0.73 -2.40
N LEU A 30 7.12 -1.25 -2.40
CA LEU A 30 6.57 -1.91 -3.58
C LEU A 30 6.10 -0.94 -4.64
N ILE A 31 5.55 0.19 -4.24
CA ILE A 31 4.99 1.15 -5.19
C ILE A 31 5.96 2.29 -5.49
N GLY A 32 6.93 2.47 -4.61
CA GLY A 32 7.93 3.51 -4.81
C GLY A 32 8.95 3.11 -5.83
#